data_9b86012ff70fc5fdb5e40e3e5a2f3e5e
#
_entry.id   9b86012ff70fc5fdb5e40e3e5a2f3e5e
#
_cell.length_a   1.000
_cell.length_b   1.000
_cell.length_c   1.000
_cell.angle_alpha   90.00
_cell.angle_beta   90.00
_cell.angle_gamma   90.00
#
_symmetry.space_group_name_H-M   'P 1'
#
loop_
_entity.id
_entity.type
_entity.pdbx_description
1 polymer ?
#
loop_
_entity_poly.entity_id
_entity_poly.type
_entity_poly.pdbx_seq_one_letter_code
_entity_poly.pdbx_strand_id
1 'polypeptide(L)'
;MNRVELKNLAKAQIKGKIGILFVITLIIALISGLATAILSMIPVVGSLAAAIIVTPAFALSLVRVYLSLAQGAQPEVKDAFSGFDDFWSAFKVTFLTGLFTFLWSLLFVIPGIVKSFSYSMSMYILAENKGKPALECIEESKQMTEGHKMDLFVLSLSFIGWALLGAITLGIAYIWVIPYMEATFVNAYNSLKPVAEAPVIEEIAPEVVE
;
A
#
# COMPACT_ATOMS: atom_id res chain seq x y z
N MET A 1 -7.81 -3.57 15.99
CA MET A 1 -6.42 -3.52 15.41
C MET A 1 -5.43 -2.95 16.42
N ASN A 2 -4.33 -3.65 16.74
CA ASN A 2 -3.33 -3.19 17.72
C ASN A 2 -2.22 -2.36 17.02
N ARG A 3 -2.32 -1.04 17.08
CA ARG A 3 -1.39 -0.10 16.41
C ARG A 3 0.06 -0.19 16.89
N VAL A 4 0.27 -0.49 18.18
CA VAL A 4 1.62 -0.61 18.75
C VAL A 4 2.31 -1.84 18.19
N GLU A 5 1.61 -2.94 18.13
CA GLU A 5 2.09 -4.20 17.55
C GLU A 5 2.46 -4.06 16.08
N LEU A 6 1.57 -3.47 15.25
CA LEU A 6 1.82 -3.21 13.83
C LEU A 6 3.11 -2.39 13.62
N LYS A 7 3.31 -1.35 14.43
CA LYS A 7 4.50 -0.50 14.37
C LYS A 7 5.77 -1.22 14.81
N ASN A 8 5.68 -2.08 15.81
CA ASN A 8 6.82 -2.87 16.28
C ASN A 8 7.21 -3.94 15.25
N LEU A 9 6.24 -4.60 14.63
CA LEU A 9 6.49 -5.52 13.51
C LEU A 9 7.16 -4.79 12.34
N ALA A 10 6.66 -3.62 11.94
CA ALA A 10 7.26 -2.83 10.88
C ALA A 10 8.73 -2.48 11.18
N LYS A 11 9.04 -2.04 12.40
CA LYS A 11 10.42 -1.75 12.81
C LYS A 11 11.33 -2.99 12.73
N ALA A 12 10.82 -4.14 13.13
CA ALA A 12 11.56 -5.40 13.06
C ALA A 12 11.83 -5.82 11.60
N GLN A 13 10.84 -5.69 10.72
CA GLN A 13 10.92 -6.07 9.32
C GLN A 13 11.90 -5.19 8.52
N ILE A 14 11.95 -3.88 8.79
CA ILE A 14 12.86 -2.95 8.09
C ILE A 14 14.27 -2.94 8.67
N LYS A 15 14.48 -3.49 9.86
CA LYS A 15 15.80 -3.51 10.52
C LYS A 15 16.82 -4.25 9.64
N GLY A 16 17.94 -3.60 9.35
CA GLY A 16 18.98 -4.12 8.48
C GLY A 16 18.69 -4.04 6.97
N LYS A 17 17.46 -3.66 6.57
CA LYS A 17 17.06 -3.56 5.16
C LYS A 17 16.79 -2.12 4.70
N ILE A 18 16.97 -1.13 5.58
CA ILE A 18 16.69 0.28 5.30
C ILE A 18 17.44 0.78 4.07
N GLY A 19 18.71 0.37 3.91
CA GLY A 19 19.54 0.79 2.77
C GLY A 19 18.94 0.38 1.42
N ILE A 20 18.55 -0.88 1.27
CA ILE A 20 17.94 -1.37 0.01
C ILE A 20 16.57 -0.77 -0.23
N LEU A 21 15.75 -0.63 0.81
CA LEU A 21 14.43 0.01 0.71
C LEU A 21 14.56 1.49 0.31
N PHE A 22 15.55 2.19 0.87
CA PHE A 22 15.86 3.56 0.47
C PHE A 22 16.29 3.64 -1.00
N VAL A 23 17.18 2.76 -1.46
CA VAL A 23 17.61 2.72 -2.87
C VAL A 23 16.40 2.49 -3.79
N ILE A 24 15.54 1.53 -3.48
CA ILE A 24 14.31 1.27 -4.26
C ILE A 24 13.43 2.52 -4.31
N THR A 25 13.15 3.12 -3.15
CA THR A 25 12.33 4.34 -3.07
C THR A 25 12.96 5.51 -3.81
N LEU A 26 14.27 5.67 -3.72
CA LEU A 26 15.02 6.71 -4.41
C LEU A 26 14.96 6.54 -5.94
N ILE A 27 15.15 5.31 -6.44
CA ILE A 27 15.04 5.00 -7.87
C ILE A 27 13.64 5.36 -8.37
N ILE A 28 12.61 4.92 -7.66
CA ILE A 28 11.22 5.24 -7.99
C ILE A 28 10.99 6.76 -7.98
N ALA A 29 11.48 7.47 -6.97
CA ALA A 29 11.33 8.92 -6.86
C ALA A 29 12.05 9.67 -8.00
N LEU A 30 13.27 9.24 -8.35
CA LEU A 30 14.05 9.86 -9.44
C LEU A 30 13.39 9.63 -10.80
N ILE A 31 12.97 8.40 -11.10
CA ILE A 31 12.31 8.08 -12.37
C ILE A 31 10.95 8.79 -12.46
N SER A 32 10.15 8.76 -11.40
CA SER A 32 8.86 9.45 -11.36
C SER A 32 9.03 10.95 -11.47
N GLY A 33 10.02 11.53 -10.78
CA GLY A 33 10.34 12.95 -10.84
C GLY A 33 10.80 13.39 -12.24
N LEU A 34 11.69 12.62 -12.86
CA LEU A 34 12.18 12.89 -14.21
C LEU A 34 11.05 12.77 -15.24
N ALA A 35 10.27 11.70 -15.17
CA ALA A 35 9.11 11.51 -16.05
C ALA A 35 8.09 12.66 -15.90
N THR A 36 7.81 13.06 -14.66
CA THR A 36 6.91 14.19 -14.38
C THR A 36 7.50 15.50 -14.93
N ALA A 37 8.80 15.75 -14.75
CA ALA A 37 9.46 16.95 -15.27
C ALA A 37 9.41 17.03 -16.79
N ILE A 38 9.67 15.92 -17.49
CA ILE A 38 9.60 15.85 -18.95
C ILE A 38 8.15 16.06 -19.43
N LEU A 39 7.20 15.36 -18.85
CA LEU A 39 5.80 15.45 -19.24
C LEU A 39 5.21 16.83 -18.91
N SER A 40 5.61 17.48 -17.83
CA SER A 40 5.14 18.82 -17.44
C SER A 40 5.55 19.93 -18.42
N MET A 41 6.46 19.66 -19.37
CA MET A 41 6.74 20.58 -20.49
C MET A 41 5.51 20.80 -21.37
N ILE A 42 4.52 19.90 -21.33
CA ILE A 42 3.20 20.08 -21.95
C ILE A 42 2.24 20.50 -20.83
N PRO A 43 1.85 21.80 -20.73
CA PRO A 43 1.01 22.27 -19.63
C PRO A 43 -0.31 21.50 -19.55
N VAL A 44 -0.77 21.22 -18.34
CA VAL A 44 -2.02 20.50 -18.00
C VAL A 44 -2.03 19.04 -18.46
N VAL A 45 -1.85 18.76 -19.75
CA VAL A 45 -1.89 17.40 -20.31
C VAL A 45 -0.72 16.55 -19.80
N GLY A 46 0.45 17.13 -19.70
CA GLY A 46 1.65 16.40 -19.26
C GLY A 46 1.62 16.01 -17.79
N SER A 47 1.15 16.90 -16.91
CA SER A 47 1.00 16.58 -15.49
C SER A 47 -0.07 15.50 -15.24
N LEU A 48 -1.17 15.53 -15.99
CA LEU A 48 -2.19 14.48 -15.97
C LEU A 48 -1.64 13.16 -16.50
N ALA A 49 -0.88 13.18 -17.60
CA ALA A 49 -0.25 11.99 -18.15
C ALA A 49 0.76 11.36 -17.18
N ALA A 50 1.57 12.17 -16.47
CA ALA A 50 2.48 11.68 -15.45
C ALA A 50 1.74 11.00 -14.30
N ALA A 51 0.68 11.60 -13.79
CA ALA A 51 -0.14 11.04 -12.73
C ALA A 51 -0.84 9.73 -13.16
N ILE A 52 -1.28 9.64 -14.40
CA ILE A 52 -2.01 8.49 -14.94
C ILE A 52 -1.07 7.33 -15.28
N ILE A 53 0.11 7.62 -15.84
CA ILE A 53 1.01 6.57 -16.38
C ILE A 53 2.02 6.11 -15.34
N VAL A 54 2.65 7.03 -14.61
CA VAL A 54 3.80 6.73 -13.76
C VAL A 54 3.36 6.25 -12.38
N THR A 55 2.43 6.96 -11.76
CA THR A 55 2.03 6.73 -10.36
C THR A 55 1.48 5.32 -10.09
N PRO A 56 0.55 4.75 -10.90
CA PRO A 56 -0.04 3.44 -10.59
C PRO A 56 0.96 2.30 -10.58
N ALA A 57 1.88 2.25 -11.56
CA ALA A 57 2.87 1.20 -11.66
C ALA A 57 3.83 1.20 -10.46
N PHE A 58 4.36 2.36 -10.12
CA PHE A 58 5.28 2.48 -8.99
C PHE A 58 4.59 2.30 -7.63
N ALA A 59 3.32 2.72 -7.49
CA ALA A 59 2.54 2.44 -6.30
C ALA A 59 2.37 0.92 -6.10
N LEU A 60 2.03 0.18 -7.16
CA LEU A 60 1.93 -1.28 -7.12
C LEU A 60 3.29 -1.94 -6.80
N SER A 61 4.38 -1.45 -7.41
CA SER A 61 5.73 -1.93 -7.12
C SER A 61 6.08 -1.79 -5.64
N LEU A 62 5.86 -0.62 -5.05
CA LEU A 62 6.12 -0.37 -3.63
C LEU A 62 5.32 -1.31 -2.74
N VAL A 63 4.02 -1.44 -2.99
CA VAL A 63 3.17 -2.35 -2.22
C VAL A 63 3.69 -3.78 -2.30
N ARG A 64 4.09 -4.27 -3.47
CA ARG A 64 4.67 -5.62 -3.64
C ARG A 64 5.97 -5.79 -2.87
N VAL A 65 6.88 -4.80 -2.91
CA VAL A 65 8.13 -4.80 -2.15
C VAL A 65 7.87 -4.95 -0.66
N TYR A 66 6.94 -4.18 -0.10
CA TYR A 66 6.65 -4.25 1.34
C TYR A 66 5.82 -5.47 1.74
N LEU A 67 4.98 -6.01 0.86
CA LEU A 67 4.29 -7.28 1.09
C LEU A 67 5.29 -8.45 1.11
N SER A 68 6.20 -8.51 0.17
CA SER A 68 7.26 -9.54 0.15
C SER A 68 8.18 -9.42 1.36
N LEU A 69 8.52 -8.19 1.77
CA LEU A 69 9.27 -7.92 2.99
C LEU A 69 8.55 -8.45 4.24
N ALA A 70 7.22 -8.25 4.34
CA ALA A 70 6.42 -8.74 5.45
C ALA A 70 6.36 -10.27 5.49
N GLN A 71 6.49 -10.94 4.35
CA GLN A 71 6.60 -12.40 4.21
C GLN A 71 8.02 -12.93 4.45
N GLY A 72 8.97 -12.05 4.81
CA GLY A 72 10.36 -12.42 5.10
C GLY A 72 11.31 -12.42 3.90
N ALA A 73 10.84 -12.11 2.70
CA ALA A 73 11.69 -12.03 1.51
C ALA A 73 12.72 -10.90 1.60
N GLN A 74 13.76 -10.99 0.77
CA GLN A 74 14.77 -9.95 0.64
C GLN A 74 14.40 -9.07 -0.57
N PRO A 75 14.15 -7.76 -0.37
CA PRO A 75 13.87 -6.84 -1.47
C PRO A 75 15.07 -6.71 -2.40
N GLU A 76 14.82 -6.68 -3.70
CA GLU A 76 15.81 -6.43 -4.73
C GLU A 76 15.48 -5.16 -5.51
N VAL A 77 16.49 -4.52 -6.13
CA VAL A 77 16.28 -3.29 -6.93
C VAL A 77 15.31 -3.53 -8.11
N LYS A 78 15.33 -4.73 -8.70
CA LYS A 78 14.40 -5.09 -9.78
C LYS A 78 12.93 -5.00 -9.37
N ASP A 79 12.63 -5.21 -8.09
CA ASP A 79 11.26 -5.20 -7.57
C ASP A 79 10.62 -3.80 -7.67
N ALA A 80 11.45 -2.74 -7.80
CA ALA A 80 10.99 -1.38 -8.08
C ALA A 80 10.15 -1.28 -9.37
N PHE A 81 10.32 -2.23 -10.30
CA PHE A 81 9.64 -2.24 -11.59
C PHE A 81 8.53 -3.30 -11.69
N SER A 82 8.30 -4.09 -10.66
CA SER A 82 7.35 -5.20 -10.66
C SER A 82 5.89 -4.81 -10.93
N GLY A 83 5.51 -3.57 -10.66
CA GLY A 83 4.16 -3.07 -10.93
C GLY A 83 3.87 -2.80 -12.41
N PHE A 84 4.91 -2.69 -13.25
CA PHE A 84 4.71 -2.52 -14.70
C PHE A 84 4.16 -3.77 -15.37
N ASP A 85 4.40 -4.95 -14.81
CA ASP A 85 3.85 -6.22 -15.31
C ASP A 85 2.33 -6.27 -15.27
N ASP A 86 1.70 -5.46 -14.41
CA ASP A 86 0.25 -5.41 -14.21
C ASP A 86 -0.28 -3.96 -14.22
N PHE A 87 0.34 -3.16 -15.09
CA PHE A 87 0.08 -1.74 -15.21
C PHE A 87 -1.41 -1.40 -15.37
N TRP A 88 -2.11 -2.11 -16.27
CA TRP A 88 -3.52 -1.81 -16.54
C TRP A 88 -4.44 -2.07 -15.35
N SER A 89 -4.15 -3.10 -14.56
CA SER A 89 -4.90 -3.37 -13.34
C SER A 89 -4.61 -2.30 -12.27
N ALA A 90 -3.33 -1.94 -12.08
CA ALA A 90 -2.91 -0.88 -11.19
C ALA A 90 -3.54 0.48 -11.57
N PHE A 91 -3.53 0.81 -12.86
CA PHE A 91 -4.16 2.01 -13.39
C PHE A 91 -5.66 2.03 -13.08
N LYS A 92 -6.39 0.94 -13.39
CA LYS A 92 -7.83 0.85 -13.13
C LYS A 92 -8.15 1.00 -11.65
N VAL A 93 -7.40 0.35 -10.76
CA VAL A 93 -7.60 0.47 -9.31
C VAL A 93 -7.36 1.91 -8.86
N THR A 94 -6.24 2.52 -9.26
CA THR A 94 -5.91 3.91 -8.87
C THR A 94 -6.95 4.89 -9.40
N PHE A 95 -7.33 4.76 -10.67
CA PHE A 95 -8.31 5.65 -11.31
C PHE A 95 -9.69 5.53 -10.66
N LEU A 96 -10.19 4.31 -10.48
CA LEU A 96 -11.53 4.10 -9.91
C LEU A 96 -11.61 4.49 -8.43
N THR A 97 -10.59 4.17 -7.64
CA THR A 97 -10.55 4.59 -6.22
C THR A 97 -10.47 6.11 -6.10
N GLY A 98 -9.67 6.76 -6.94
CA GLY A 98 -9.59 8.22 -7.03
C GLY A 98 -10.91 8.84 -7.45
N LEU A 99 -11.52 8.34 -8.52
CA LEU A 99 -12.81 8.81 -9.03
C LEU A 99 -13.92 8.66 -7.98
N PHE A 100 -14.05 7.50 -7.36
CA PHE A 100 -15.07 7.27 -6.33
C PHE A 100 -14.84 8.16 -5.11
N THR A 101 -13.59 8.29 -4.65
CA THR A 101 -13.26 9.19 -3.54
C THR A 101 -13.59 10.64 -3.88
N PHE A 102 -13.26 11.09 -5.09
CA PHE A 102 -13.58 12.43 -5.57
C PHE A 102 -15.09 12.69 -5.61
N LEU A 103 -15.88 11.77 -6.17
CA LEU A 103 -17.34 11.88 -6.22
C LEU A 103 -17.96 11.98 -4.81
N TRP A 104 -17.48 11.18 -3.86
CA TRP A 104 -17.92 11.27 -2.47
C TRP A 104 -17.50 12.58 -1.80
N SER A 105 -16.31 13.08 -2.12
CA SER A 105 -15.80 14.36 -1.60
C SER A 105 -16.56 15.57 -2.15
N LEU A 106 -17.11 15.44 -3.36
CA LEU A 106 -17.96 16.47 -3.97
C LEU A 106 -19.30 16.62 -3.25
N LEU A 107 -19.84 15.52 -2.71
CA LEU A 107 -21.03 15.56 -1.87
C LEU A 107 -20.72 16.23 -0.52
N PHE A 108 -19.76 15.71 0.22
CA PHE A 108 -19.26 16.26 1.47
C PHE A 108 -17.83 15.75 1.74
N VAL A 109 -17.00 16.61 2.32
CA VAL A 109 -15.59 16.28 2.65
C VAL A 109 -15.47 15.06 3.57
N ILE A 110 -16.32 14.97 4.61
CA ILE A 110 -16.26 13.87 5.59
C ILE A 110 -16.54 12.51 4.94
N PRO A 111 -17.63 12.29 4.16
CA PRO A 111 -17.82 11.07 3.41
C PRO A 111 -16.66 10.73 2.46
N GLY A 112 -16.05 11.73 1.82
CA GLY A 112 -14.86 11.52 0.98
C GLY A 112 -13.70 10.92 1.77
N ILE A 113 -13.40 11.46 2.95
CA ILE A 113 -12.37 10.92 3.84
C ILE A 113 -12.70 9.48 4.27
N VAL A 114 -13.92 9.21 4.70
CA VAL A 114 -14.35 7.86 5.10
C VAL A 114 -14.21 6.86 3.95
N LYS A 115 -14.56 7.28 2.74
CA LYS A 115 -14.45 6.43 1.53
C LYS A 115 -13.02 6.22 1.08
N SER A 116 -12.13 7.20 1.26
CA SER A 116 -10.70 7.01 0.98
C SER A 116 -10.12 5.87 1.83
N PHE A 117 -10.48 5.78 3.11
CA PHE A 117 -10.09 4.64 3.95
C PHE A 117 -10.79 3.34 3.55
N SER A 118 -12.02 3.39 3.05
CA SER A 118 -12.70 2.20 2.53
C SER A 118 -12.00 1.59 1.31
N TYR A 119 -11.34 2.39 0.50
CA TYR A 119 -10.66 1.95 -0.72
C TYR A 119 -9.14 1.77 -0.53
N SER A 120 -8.61 2.08 0.65
CA SER A 120 -7.17 2.13 0.90
C SER A 120 -6.45 0.78 0.71
N MET A 121 -7.16 -0.33 0.88
CA MET A 121 -6.58 -1.68 0.76
C MET A 121 -6.65 -2.25 -0.67
N SER A 122 -7.30 -1.57 -1.61
CA SER A 122 -7.51 -2.08 -2.98
C SER A 122 -6.21 -2.38 -3.71
N MET A 123 -5.18 -1.54 -3.55
CA MET A 123 -3.87 -1.74 -4.19
C MET A 123 -3.12 -2.93 -3.57
N TYR A 124 -3.28 -3.16 -2.25
CA TYR A 124 -2.68 -4.32 -1.56
C TYR A 124 -3.31 -5.62 -2.03
N ILE A 125 -4.63 -5.63 -2.22
CA ILE A 125 -5.37 -6.78 -2.76
C ILE A 125 -4.90 -7.09 -4.18
N LEU A 126 -4.75 -6.08 -5.04
CA LEU A 126 -4.21 -6.25 -6.39
C LEU A 126 -2.77 -6.77 -6.36
N ALA A 127 -1.96 -6.28 -5.44
CA ALA A 127 -0.55 -6.67 -5.32
C ALA A 127 -0.38 -8.18 -5.05
N GLU A 128 -1.28 -8.76 -4.28
CA GLU A 128 -1.31 -10.20 -4.00
C GLU A 128 -2.02 -11.01 -5.09
N ASN A 129 -3.00 -10.41 -5.77
CA ASN A 129 -3.84 -11.09 -6.75
C ASN A 129 -3.66 -10.47 -8.14
N LYS A 130 -2.57 -10.84 -8.81
CA LYS A 130 -2.23 -10.30 -10.13
C LYS A 130 -3.39 -10.48 -11.12
N GLY A 131 -3.74 -9.41 -11.81
CA GLY A 131 -4.80 -9.42 -12.84
C GLY A 131 -6.23 -9.39 -12.29
N LYS A 132 -6.43 -9.31 -10.96
CA LYS A 132 -7.77 -9.21 -10.36
C LYS A 132 -8.50 -7.96 -10.86
N PRO A 133 -9.80 -8.05 -11.20
CA PRO A 133 -10.59 -6.90 -11.63
C PRO A 133 -10.59 -5.78 -10.60
N ALA A 134 -10.42 -4.53 -11.03
CA ALA A 134 -10.30 -3.38 -10.14
C ALA A 134 -11.51 -3.18 -9.24
N LEU A 135 -12.72 -3.41 -9.78
CA LEU A 135 -13.97 -3.30 -8.99
C LEU A 135 -14.04 -4.36 -7.88
N GLU A 136 -13.54 -5.55 -8.12
CA GLU A 136 -13.46 -6.61 -7.10
C GLU A 136 -12.46 -6.23 -6.00
N CYS A 137 -11.28 -5.68 -6.37
CA CYS A 137 -10.32 -5.16 -5.40
C CYS A 137 -10.94 -4.06 -4.52
N ILE A 138 -11.74 -3.16 -5.11
CA ILE A 138 -12.40 -2.09 -4.39
C ILE A 138 -13.48 -2.64 -3.46
N GLU A 139 -14.29 -3.59 -3.93
CA GLU A 139 -15.36 -4.19 -3.12
C GLU A 139 -14.80 -4.97 -1.94
N GLU A 140 -13.79 -5.79 -2.17
CA GLU A 140 -13.07 -6.52 -1.11
C GLU A 140 -12.41 -5.56 -0.11
N SER A 141 -11.81 -4.46 -0.58
CA SER A 141 -11.28 -3.41 0.29
C SER A 141 -12.33 -2.79 1.20
N LYS A 142 -13.55 -2.53 0.68
CA LYS A 142 -14.67 -2.03 1.50
C LYS A 142 -15.05 -3.00 2.59
N GLN A 143 -15.18 -4.29 2.25
CA GLN A 143 -15.54 -5.35 3.19
C GLN A 143 -14.46 -5.51 4.27
N MET A 144 -13.19 -5.58 3.85
CA MET A 144 -12.04 -5.72 4.74
C MET A 144 -11.91 -4.55 5.72
N THR A 145 -12.19 -3.33 5.29
CA THR A 145 -12.07 -2.11 6.13
C THR A 145 -13.33 -1.80 6.93
N GLU A 146 -14.40 -2.57 6.77
CA GLU A 146 -15.63 -2.36 7.55
C GLU A 146 -15.35 -2.56 9.04
N GLY A 147 -15.81 -1.61 9.86
CA GLY A 147 -15.51 -1.59 11.31
C GLY A 147 -14.10 -1.07 11.68
N HIS A 148 -13.16 -0.98 10.71
CA HIS A 148 -11.76 -0.62 10.97
C HIS A 148 -11.31 0.71 10.36
N LYS A 149 -12.21 1.48 9.72
CA LYS A 149 -11.86 2.76 9.07
C LYS A 149 -11.30 3.78 10.05
N MET A 150 -11.87 3.84 11.27
CA MET A 150 -11.36 4.73 12.32
C MET A 150 -9.97 4.28 12.82
N ASP A 151 -9.71 2.99 12.91
CA ASP A 151 -8.39 2.47 13.27
C ASP A 151 -7.33 2.88 12.24
N LEU A 152 -7.64 2.77 10.94
CA LEU A 152 -6.77 3.19 9.85
C LEU A 152 -6.56 4.70 9.84
N PHE A 153 -7.62 5.48 10.10
CA PHE A 153 -7.54 6.93 10.23
C PHE A 153 -6.59 7.32 11.36
N VAL A 154 -6.78 6.77 12.57
CA VAL A 154 -5.92 7.08 13.72
C VAL A 154 -4.49 6.56 13.51
N LEU A 155 -4.32 5.43 12.81
CA LEU A 155 -3.00 4.95 12.40
C LEU A 155 -2.30 5.98 11.51
N SER A 156 -3.00 6.52 10.50
CA SER A 156 -2.48 7.58 9.62
C SER A 156 -2.12 8.84 10.40
N LEU A 157 -3.00 9.30 11.30
CA LEU A 157 -2.74 10.46 12.17
C LEU A 157 -1.48 10.28 13.04
N SER A 158 -1.21 9.04 13.45
CA SER A 158 -0.02 8.74 14.28
C SER A 158 1.31 8.93 13.55
N PHE A 159 1.30 9.16 12.24
CA PHE A 159 2.47 9.48 11.43
C PHE A 159 2.63 10.99 11.16
N ILE A 160 1.67 11.84 11.56
CA ILE A 160 1.78 13.31 11.35
C ILE A 160 3.05 13.87 12.00
N GLY A 161 3.37 13.46 13.23
CA GLY A 161 4.59 13.91 13.91
C GLY A 161 5.86 13.51 13.14
N TRP A 162 5.88 12.33 12.54
CA TRP A 162 6.98 11.87 11.70
C TRP A 162 7.06 12.62 10.38
N ALA A 163 5.91 12.97 9.78
CA ALA A 163 5.86 13.78 8.57
C ALA A 163 6.40 15.19 8.83
N LEU A 164 6.04 15.80 9.96
CA LEU A 164 6.59 17.09 10.40
C LEU A 164 8.10 17.01 10.62
N LEU A 165 8.60 15.96 11.26
CA LEU A 165 10.03 15.72 11.42
C LEU A 165 10.74 15.65 10.06
N GLY A 166 10.13 14.95 9.07
CA GLY A 166 10.63 14.91 7.69
C GLY A 166 10.73 16.29 7.06
N ALA A 167 9.73 17.14 7.25
CA ALA A 167 9.74 18.52 6.75
C ALA A 167 10.83 19.37 7.41
N ILE A 168 10.96 19.32 8.76
CA ILE A 168 11.97 20.08 9.51
C ILE A 168 13.39 19.67 9.14
N THR A 169 13.62 18.38 8.84
CA THR A 169 14.94 17.84 8.45
C THR A 169 15.22 17.97 6.95
N LEU A 170 14.47 18.81 6.22
CA LEU A 170 14.61 18.98 4.76
C LEU A 170 14.54 17.65 3.99
N GLY A 171 13.75 16.69 4.49
CA GLY A 171 13.55 15.40 3.86
C GLY A 171 14.47 14.26 4.36
N ILE A 172 15.52 14.56 5.12
CA ILE A 172 16.47 13.52 5.58
C ILE A 172 15.75 12.44 6.41
N ALA A 173 14.83 12.80 7.27
CA ALA A 173 14.10 11.84 8.09
C ALA A 173 13.23 10.89 7.26
N TYR A 174 12.80 11.27 6.05
CA TYR A 174 11.97 10.41 5.20
C TYR A 174 12.69 9.11 4.78
N ILE A 175 14.02 9.05 4.82
CA ILE A 175 14.79 7.82 4.59
C ILE A 175 14.32 6.68 5.51
N TRP A 176 13.95 6.98 6.74
CA TRP A 176 13.43 6.02 7.73
C TRP A 176 11.91 6.04 7.83
N VAL A 177 11.31 7.21 7.72
CA VAL A 177 9.87 7.40 7.94
C VAL A 177 9.07 6.69 6.85
N ILE A 178 9.45 6.80 5.58
CA ILE A 178 8.73 6.18 4.47
C ILE A 178 8.74 4.64 4.61
N PRO A 179 9.88 3.94 4.71
CA PRO A 179 9.88 2.49 4.90
C PRO A 179 9.09 2.04 6.13
N TYR A 180 9.18 2.80 7.22
CA TYR A 180 8.46 2.50 8.44
C TYR A 180 6.95 2.63 8.29
N MET A 181 6.49 3.66 7.60
CA MET A 181 5.08 3.90 7.33
C MET A 181 4.52 2.81 6.41
N GLU A 182 5.17 2.56 5.27
CA GLU A 182 4.76 1.54 4.31
C GLU A 182 4.67 0.14 4.93
N ALA A 183 5.71 -0.29 5.66
CA ALA A 183 5.68 -1.56 6.36
C ALA A 183 4.56 -1.63 7.42
N THR A 184 4.25 -0.51 8.08
CA THR A 184 3.14 -0.46 9.06
C THR A 184 1.79 -0.65 8.36
N PHE A 185 1.57 -0.02 7.20
CA PHE A 185 0.32 -0.18 6.45
C PHE A 185 0.18 -1.58 5.83
N VAL A 186 1.27 -2.21 5.39
CA VAL A 186 1.25 -3.63 4.99
C VAL A 186 0.86 -4.53 6.16
N ASN A 187 1.40 -4.29 7.35
CA ASN A 187 1.01 -5.06 8.53
C ASN A 187 -0.46 -4.80 8.91
N ALA A 188 -0.96 -3.57 8.74
CA ALA A 188 -2.37 -3.27 8.92
C ALA A 188 -3.24 -4.05 7.92
N TYR A 189 -2.87 -4.07 6.65
CA TYR A 189 -3.53 -4.89 5.63
C TYR A 189 -3.55 -6.36 6.01
N ASN A 190 -2.40 -6.93 6.40
CA ASN A 190 -2.31 -8.34 6.82
C ASN A 190 -3.19 -8.65 8.05
N SER A 191 -3.32 -7.69 8.98
CA SER A 191 -4.18 -7.86 10.18
C SER A 191 -5.68 -7.77 9.89
N LEU A 192 -6.06 -7.22 8.74
CA LEU A 192 -7.44 -7.09 8.28
C LEU A 192 -7.89 -8.26 7.39
N LYS A 193 -6.95 -9.07 6.90
CA LYS A 193 -7.30 -10.27 6.13
C LYS A 193 -8.18 -11.19 6.99
N PRO A 194 -9.23 -11.77 6.40
CA PRO A 194 -9.95 -12.85 7.07
C PRO A 194 -8.94 -13.93 7.44
N VAL A 195 -8.98 -14.37 8.69
CA VAL A 195 -8.19 -15.51 9.12
C VAL A 195 -8.62 -16.67 8.24
N ALA A 196 -7.73 -17.16 7.36
CA ALA A 196 -7.98 -18.38 6.63
C ALA A 196 -8.33 -19.43 7.69
N GLU A 197 -9.52 -20.02 7.57
CA GLU A 197 -9.89 -21.14 8.42
C GLU A 197 -8.72 -22.11 8.38
N ALA A 198 -8.08 -22.31 9.54
CA ALA A 198 -7.04 -23.32 9.66
C ALA A 198 -7.62 -24.61 9.08
N PRO A 199 -6.89 -25.33 8.20
CA PRO A 199 -7.41 -26.58 7.69
C PRO A 199 -7.86 -27.41 8.89
N VAL A 200 -9.12 -27.80 8.90
CA VAL A 200 -9.66 -28.70 9.91
C VAL A 200 -8.74 -29.91 9.87
N ILE A 201 -7.86 -30.04 10.86
CA ILE A 201 -7.10 -31.27 11.04
C ILE A 201 -8.18 -32.28 11.38
N GLU A 202 -8.58 -33.06 10.39
CA GLU A 202 -9.48 -34.18 10.57
C GLU A 202 -8.79 -35.08 11.60
N GLU A 203 -9.31 -35.05 12.82
CA GLU A 203 -8.82 -35.84 13.95
C GLU A 203 -8.96 -37.28 13.49
N ILE A 204 -7.82 -37.88 13.10
CA ILE A 204 -7.74 -39.30 12.77
C ILE A 204 -8.12 -40.03 14.05
N ALA A 205 -9.37 -40.43 14.09
CA ALA A 205 -9.85 -41.30 15.17
C ALA A 205 -8.91 -42.53 15.26
N PRO A 206 -8.43 -42.88 16.46
CA PRO A 206 -7.58 -44.06 16.57
C PRO A 206 -8.38 -45.27 16.14
N GLU A 207 -7.89 -45.96 15.13
CA GLU A 207 -8.37 -47.27 14.69
C GLU A 207 -8.31 -48.21 15.88
N VAL A 208 -9.47 -48.61 16.39
CA VAL A 208 -9.58 -49.62 17.40
C VAL A 208 -9.23 -50.95 16.74
N VAL A 209 -8.00 -51.42 16.98
CA VAL A 209 -7.59 -52.79 16.61
C VAL A 209 -8.20 -53.76 17.63
N GLU A 210 -9.18 -54.55 17.20
CA GLU A 210 -9.64 -55.77 17.88
C GLU A 210 -8.65 -56.92 17.70
#